data_8024bcd4b3e891119df7c942ad71e209
#
_entry.id   8024bcd4b3e891119df7c942ad71e209
#
_cell.length_a   1.000
_cell.length_b   1.000
_cell.length_c   1.000
_cell.angle_alpha   90.00
_cell.angle_beta   90.00
_cell.angle_gamma   90.00
#
_symmetry.space_group_name_H-M   'P 1'
#
loop_
_entity.id
_entity.type
_entity.pdbx_description
1 polymer ?
#
loop_
_entity_poly.entity_id
_entity_poly.type
_entity_poly.pdbx_seq_one_letter_code
_entity_poly.pdbx_strand_id
1 'polypeptide(L)'
;MPNRDKEISLRPAGRSAAASRLQICALGGGRRYDTAFYLCCLEKRPPRTSQDDREVTAFRWSSPPEAIECFKCQEIRFAPPQFYELCRLCNFSSLHELHKFSSDRALEGCERWMSVILTASDGYIQLLPGDDLYPEDPDYTGEKKTIMSTDKKVEDLMKEGSVFHRIVIKNINNLAVYVNIQPKYKHMNPLMINTGCSDYSSRL
;
A
#
# COMPACT_ATOMS: atom_id res chain seq x y z
N MET A 1 11.80 29.81 1.31
CA MET A 1 12.40 29.18 0.12
C MET A 1 11.64 27.88 -0.14
N PRO A 2 11.01 27.69 -1.29
CA PRO A 2 10.24 26.48 -1.54
C PRO A 2 11.20 25.33 -1.81
N ASN A 3 10.97 24.23 -1.08
CA ASN A 3 11.67 22.98 -1.21
C ASN A 3 11.28 22.35 -2.55
N ARG A 4 12.23 22.16 -3.44
CA ARG A 4 12.01 21.49 -4.74
C ARG A 4 11.80 20.02 -4.47
N ASP A 5 10.59 19.56 -4.74
CA ASP A 5 10.27 18.14 -4.89
C ASP A 5 11.20 17.57 -5.96
N LYS A 6 12.09 16.65 -5.54
CA LYS A 6 12.90 15.89 -6.48
C LYS A 6 12.03 14.78 -7.06
N GLU A 7 11.42 15.10 -8.16
CA GLU A 7 10.80 14.13 -9.05
C GLU A 7 11.89 13.18 -9.57
N ILE A 8 11.83 11.92 -9.16
CA ILE A 8 12.65 10.87 -9.75
C ILE A 8 12.05 10.57 -11.12
N SER A 9 12.49 11.31 -12.13
CA SER A 9 12.11 11.11 -13.51
C SER A 9 12.83 9.87 -14.05
N LEU A 10 12.22 8.71 -13.89
CA LEU A 10 12.53 7.56 -14.74
C LEU A 10 11.86 7.81 -16.09
N ARG A 11 12.63 8.28 -17.08
CA ARG A 11 12.15 8.32 -18.46
C ARG A 11 12.03 6.90 -18.98
N PRO A 12 10.82 6.40 -19.30
CA PRO A 12 10.67 5.10 -19.90
C PRO A 12 11.19 5.12 -21.33
N ALA A 13 12.18 4.29 -21.61
CA ALA A 13 12.45 3.87 -22.97
C ALA A 13 11.32 2.91 -23.37
N GLY A 14 10.24 3.46 -23.93
CA GLY A 14 9.19 2.75 -24.66
C GLY A 14 8.40 1.70 -23.88
N ARG A 15 7.14 2.01 -23.63
CA ARG A 15 5.94 1.22 -23.32
C ARG A 15 5.49 1.20 -21.87
N SER A 16 4.30 1.78 -21.73
CA SER A 16 3.23 1.51 -20.75
C SER A 16 3.62 1.40 -19.27
N ALA A 17 3.60 2.53 -18.58
CA ALA A 17 3.51 2.53 -17.12
C ALA A 17 2.03 2.58 -16.70
N ALA A 18 1.56 1.57 -15.97
CA ALA A 18 0.28 1.63 -15.31
C ALA A 18 0.44 2.34 -13.96
N ALA A 19 -0.38 3.36 -13.71
CA ALA A 19 -0.33 4.12 -12.47
C ALA A 19 -1.38 3.63 -11.47
N SER A 20 -1.00 3.48 -10.22
CA SER A 20 -1.92 3.52 -9.08
C SER A 20 -1.57 4.69 -8.19
N ARG A 21 -2.56 5.44 -7.73
CA ARG A 21 -2.34 6.62 -6.90
C ARG A 21 -2.93 6.40 -5.53
N LEU A 22 -2.09 6.42 -4.52
CA LEU A 22 -2.48 6.29 -3.13
C LEU A 22 -1.94 7.50 -2.36
N GLN A 23 -2.81 8.29 -1.77
CA GLN A 23 -2.38 9.37 -0.88
C GLN A 23 -2.35 8.86 0.55
N ILE A 24 -1.27 9.10 1.27
CA ILE A 24 -1.02 8.55 2.59
C ILE A 24 -0.82 9.65 3.60
N CYS A 25 -1.53 9.52 4.73
CA CYS A 25 -1.17 10.23 5.95
C CYS A 25 -0.15 9.39 6.72
N ALA A 26 1.01 9.95 7.05
CA ALA A 26 1.96 9.28 7.91
C ALA A 26 1.40 9.12 9.33
N LEU A 27 1.64 7.98 9.96
CA LEU A 27 1.43 7.79 11.39
C LEU A 27 2.37 8.73 12.17
N GLY A 28 1.80 9.59 13.00
CA GLY A 28 2.58 10.43 13.93
C GLY A 28 3.00 11.79 13.36
N GLY A 29 2.12 12.74 13.42
CA GLY A 29 2.43 14.15 13.63
C GLY A 29 3.16 14.89 12.56
N GLY A 30 2.89 14.71 11.28
CA GLY A 30 3.61 15.66 10.57
C GLY A 30 3.31 15.87 9.10
N ARG A 31 3.64 14.97 8.26
CA ARG A 31 3.62 15.25 6.82
C ARG A 31 2.68 14.31 6.09
N ARG A 32 1.86 14.88 5.22
CA ARG A 32 1.05 14.14 4.26
C ARG A 32 1.82 14.07 2.94
N TYR A 33 1.83 12.89 2.33
CA TYR A 33 2.46 12.69 1.04
C TYR A 33 1.40 12.29 0.03
N ASP A 34 1.39 12.93 -1.12
CA ASP A 34 0.64 12.49 -2.29
C ASP A 34 1.56 11.59 -3.12
N THR A 35 1.35 10.29 -3.01
CA THR A 35 2.24 9.29 -3.59
C THR A 35 1.56 8.56 -4.74
N ALA A 36 2.19 8.50 -5.89
CA ALA A 36 1.78 7.69 -7.01
C ALA A 36 2.69 6.45 -7.12
N PHE A 37 2.09 5.27 -7.24
CA PHE A 37 2.80 4.04 -7.52
C PHE A 37 2.68 3.71 -9.00
N TYR A 38 3.81 3.40 -9.62
CA TYR A 38 3.88 3.04 -11.03
C TYR A 38 4.47 1.65 -11.19
N LEU A 39 3.89 0.87 -12.11
CA LEU A 39 4.45 -0.39 -12.55
C LEU A 39 5.21 -0.16 -13.85
N CYS A 40 6.52 -0.43 -13.86
CA CYS A 40 7.37 -0.34 -15.02
C CYS A 40 7.78 -1.74 -15.47
N CYS A 41 7.34 -2.15 -16.67
CA CYS A 41 7.65 -3.44 -17.24
C CYS A 41 8.98 -3.40 -17.99
N LEU A 42 9.93 -4.22 -17.58
CA LEU A 42 11.23 -4.37 -18.23
C LEU A 42 11.22 -5.63 -19.09
N GLU A 43 11.53 -5.49 -20.38
CA GLU A 43 11.52 -6.61 -21.35
C GLU A 43 12.77 -7.48 -21.29
N LYS A 44 13.84 -7.03 -20.65
CA LYS A 44 15.16 -7.66 -20.64
C LYS A 44 15.70 -7.81 -19.22
N ARG A 45 16.93 -8.25 -19.13
CA ARG A 45 17.63 -8.40 -17.85
C ARG A 45 17.50 -7.13 -16.99
N PRO A 46 17.43 -7.28 -15.67
CA PRO A 46 17.42 -6.13 -14.75
C PRO A 46 18.56 -5.17 -15.09
N PRO A 47 18.33 -3.84 -15.07
CA PRO A 47 19.39 -2.88 -15.26
C PRO A 47 20.43 -3.01 -14.17
N ARG A 48 21.66 -2.56 -14.47
CA ARG A 48 22.63 -2.35 -13.40
C ARG A 48 22.10 -1.28 -12.47
N THR A 49 21.96 -1.63 -11.21
CA THR A 49 21.50 -0.73 -10.16
C THR A 49 22.65 -0.35 -9.25
N SER A 50 22.65 0.88 -8.80
CA SER A 50 23.56 1.39 -7.76
C SER A 50 22.75 2.22 -6.78
N GLN A 51 23.13 2.16 -5.53
CA GLN A 51 22.58 3.00 -4.48
C GLN A 51 23.31 4.35 -4.43
N ASP A 52 22.65 5.36 -3.87
CA ASP A 52 23.25 6.69 -3.72
C ASP A 52 24.00 6.87 -2.38
N ASP A 53 23.91 5.86 -1.50
CA ASP A 53 24.52 5.81 -0.15
C ASP A 53 24.13 6.98 0.78
N ARG A 54 23.07 7.71 0.42
CA ARG A 54 22.51 8.83 1.21
C ARG A 54 21.10 8.55 1.67
N GLU A 55 20.20 8.42 0.70
CA GLU A 55 18.79 8.12 0.94
C GLU A 55 18.52 6.62 0.81
N VAL A 56 19.17 5.96 -0.14
CA VAL A 56 19.10 4.52 -0.39
C VAL A 56 20.46 3.89 -0.08
N THR A 57 20.53 3.14 1.01
CA THR A 57 21.78 2.50 1.48
C THR A 57 21.93 1.06 1.00
N ALA A 58 20.83 0.43 0.57
CA ALA A 58 20.85 -0.93 0.01
C ALA A 58 19.68 -1.13 -0.94
N PHE A 59 19.83 -2.03 -1.90
CA PHE A 59 18.74 -2.51 -2.75
C PHE A 59 18.76 -4.05 -2.83
N ARG A 60 17.58 -4.62 -3.09
CA ARG A 60 17.39 -6.06 -3.23
C ARG A 60 16.39 -6.35 -4.34
N TRP A 61 16.71 -7.33 -5.17
CA TRP A 61 15.77 -7.92 -6.10
C TRP A 61 15.01 -9.04 -5.39
N SER A 62 13.70 -9.00 -5.44
CA SER A 62 12.85 -10.04 -4.84
C SER A 62 11.51 -10.11 -5.57
N SER A 63 10.83 -11.24 -5.47
CA SER A 63 9.40 -11.32 -5.82
C SER A 63 8.54 -10.67 -4.71
N PRO A 64 7.29 -10.26 -5.01
CA PRO A 64 6.40 -9.72 -3.99
C PRO A 64 6.19 -10.66 -2.80
N PRO A 65 5.97 -11.98 -2.96
CA PRO A 65 5.87 -12.90 -1.83
C PRO A 65 7.14 -12.96 -0.97
N GLU A 66 8.33 -13.01 -1.59
CA GLU A 66 9.61 -12.99 -0.85
C GLU A 66 9.77 -11.69 -0.05
N ALA A 67 9.38 -10.55 -0.61
CA ALA A 67 9.43 -9.28 0.11
C ALA A 67 8.50 -9.29 1.33
N ILE A 68 7.29 -9.87 1.21
CA ILE A 68 6.37 -10.05 2.33
C ILE A 68 6.97 -10.98 3.41
N GLU A 69 7.61 -12.08 3.02
CA GLU A 69 8.28 -12.98 3.98
C GLU A 69 9.45 -12.28 4.69
N CYS A 70 10.28 -11.52 3.99
CA CYS A 70 11.34 -10.72 4.63
C CYS A 70 10.77 -9.70 5.63
N PHE A 71 9.60 -9.12 5.33
CA PHE A 71 8.91 -8.24 6.27
C PHE A 71 8.43 -9.01 7.52
N LYS A 72 7.81 -10.19 7.37
CA LYS A 72 7.42 -11.05 8.49
C LYS A 72 8.60 -11.46 9.36
N CYS A 73 9.74 -11.78 8.72
CA CYS A 73 10.99 -12.07 9.41
C CYS A 73 11.67 -10.84 10.02
N GLN A 74 11.07 -9.65 9.87
CA GLN A 74 11.62 -8.37 10.37
C GLN A 74 12.96 -7.96 9.77
N GLU A 75 13.34 -8.55 8.63
CA GLU A 75 14.54 -8.19 7.88
C GLU A 75 14.42 -6.83 7.20
N ILE A 76 13.21 -6.49 6.76
CA ILE A 76 12.87 -5.22 6.10
C ILE A 76 11.60 -4.63 6.70
N ARG A 77 11.36 -3.35 6.42
CA ARG A 77 10.17 -2.64 6.85
C ARG A 77 9.46 -2.01 5.68
N PHE A 78 8.13 -2.01 5.71
CA PHE A 78 7.30 -1.32 4.75
C PHE A 78 6.39 -0.32 5.46
N ALA A 79 6.18 0.82 4.81
CA ALA A 79 5.04 1.66 5.16
C ALA A 79 3.74 0.93 4.71
N PRO A 80 2.61 1.14 5.41
CA PRO A 80 1.36 0.45 5.10
C PRO A 80 0.94 0.47 3.62
N PRO A 81 1.13 1.56 2.87
CA PRO A 81 0.80 1.59 1.46
C PRO A 81 1.71 0.74 0.57
N GLN A 82 2.99 0.70 0.89
CA GLN A 82 3.94 -0.17 0.20
C GLN A 82 3.54 -1.64 0.42
N PHE A 83 3.18 -1.98 1.66
CA PHE A 83 2.66 -3.30 2.01
C PHE A 83 1.39 -3.63 1.24
N TYR A 84 0.43 -2.68 1.16
CA TYR A 84 -0.80 -2.83 0.41
C TYR A 84 -0.53 -3.14 -1.08
N GLU A 85 0.36 -2.39 -1.73
CA GLU A 85 0.70 -2.62 -3.13
C GLU A 85 1.43 -3.95 -3.34
N LEU A 86 2.31 -4.35 -2.42
CA LEU A 86 2.95 -5.67 -2.48
C LEU A 86 1.92 -6.80 -2.35
N CYS A 87 0.95 -6.68 -1.44
CA CYS A 87 -0.15 -7.65 -1.32
C CYS A 87 -0.99 -7.72 -2.61
N ARG A 88 -1.15 -6.60 -3.34
CA ARG A 88 -1.80 -6.56 -4.64
C ARG A 88 -0.98 -7.30 -5.69
N LEU A 89 0.34 -7.08 -5.71
CA LEU A 89 1.24 -7.75 -6.66
C LEU A 89 1.34 -9.26 -6.43
N CYS A 90 1.08 -9.74 -5.21
CA CYS A 90 1.01 -11.17 -4.91
C CYS A 90 -0.12 -11.93 -5.63
N ASN A 91 -1.08 -11.24 -6.26
CA ASN A 91 -2.10 -11.88 -7.10
C ASN A 91 -1.55 -12.48 -8.41
N PHE A 92 -0.36 -12.07 -8.82
CA PHE A 92 0.22 -12.50 -10.10
C PHE A 92 1.18 -13.67 -9.89
N SER A 93 0.90 -14.78 -10.56
CA SER A 93 1.75 -15.97 -10.50
C SER A 93 2.98 -15.87 -11.40
N SER A 94 2.94 -14.96 -12.39
CA SER A 94 4.02 -14.80 -13.36
C SER A 94 4.23 -13.34 -13.76
N LEU A 95 5.45 -13.04 -14.17
CA LEU A 95 5.82 -11.73 -14.72
C LEU A 95 5.01 -11.41 -15.99
N HIS A 96 4.68 -12.42 -16.78
CA HIS A 96 3.86 -12.27 -17.99
C HIS A 96 2.44 -11.78 -17.66
N GLU A 97 1.79 -12.37 -16.66
CA GLU A 97 0.47 -11.94 -16.21
C GLU A 97 0.50 -10.51 -15.66
N LEU A 98 1.52 -10.17 -14.88
CA LEU A 98 1.72 -8.82 -14.37
C LEU A 98 1.91 -7.81 -15.51
N HIS A 99 2.72 -8.12 -16.51
CA HIS A 99 2.92 -7.27 -17.68
C HIS A 99 1.64 -7.11 -18.50
N LYS A 100 0.88 -8.20 -18.70
CA LYS A 100 -0.41 -8.15 -19.36
C LYS A 100 -1.39 -7.25 -18.62
N PHE A 101 -1.54 -7.45 -17.32
CA PHE A 101 -2.39 -6.60 -16.47
C PHE A 101 -2.00 -5.12 -16.56
N SER A 102 -0.69 -4.83 -16.48
CA SER A 102 -0.19 -3.45 -16.60
C SER A 102 -0.53 -2.84 -17.95
N SER A 103 -0.37 -3.60 -19.04
CA SER A 103 -0.67 -3.13 -20.40
C SER A 103 -2.17 -2.91 -20.60
N ASP A 104 -3.00 -3.85 -20.16
CA ASP A 104 -4.46 -3.83 -20.34
C ASP A 104 -5.10 -2.63 -19.61
N ARG A 105 -4.50 -2.17 -18.53
CA ARG A 105 -5.02 -1.04 -17.75
C ARG A 105 -4.25 0.27 -17.88
N ALA A 106 -3.27 0.34 -18.77
CA ALA A 106 -2.38 1.51 -18.90
C ALA A 106 -3.13 2.83 -19.19
N LEU A 107 -4.27 2.73 -19.88
CA LEU A 107 -5.13 3.87 -20.22
C LEU A 107 -6.32 4.05 -19.26
N GLU A 108 -6.50 3.14 -18.32
CA GLU A 108 -7.52 3.28 -17.29
C GLU A 108 -7.06 4.32 -16.26
N GLY A 109 -7.97 5.03 -15.66
CA GLY A 109 -7.65 5.96 -14.60
C GLY A 109 -7.14 5.28 -13.33
N CYS A 110 -6.78 6.08 -12.37
CA CYS A 110 -6.54 5.63 -11.00
C CYS A 110 -7.31 6.53 -10.04
N GLU A 111 -7.80 5.94 -8.97
CA GLU A 111 -8.47 6.68 -7.90
C GLU A 111 -7.42 7.23 -6.93
N ARG A 112 -7.58 8.49 -6.53
CA ARG A 112 -6.77 9.09 -5.48
C ARG A 112 -7.45 8.80 -4.15
N TRP A 113 -6.79 8.05 -3.30
CA TRP A 113 -7.30 7.70 -1.99
C TRP A 113 -6.67 8.56 -0.90
N MET A 114 -7.50 9.05 -0.03
CA MET A 114 -7.03 9.61 1.22
C MET A 114 -7.29 8.60 2.32
N SER A 115 -6.25 8.21 3.05
CA SER A 115 -6.42 7.35 4.20
C SER A 115 -6.76 8.16 5.45
N VAL A 116 -7.61 7.58 6.31
CA VAL A 116 -7.97 8.11 7.61
C VAL A 116 -7.52 7.13 8.68
N ILE A 117 -6.85 7.62 9.71
CA ILE A 117 -6.39 6.79 10.82
C ILE A 117 -7.46 6.78 11.91
N LEU A 118 -7.93 5.59 12.25
CA LEU A 118 -8.73 5.32 13.43
C LEU A 118 -7.84 4.71 14.50
N THR A 119 -7.68 5.43 15.61
CA THR A 119 -6.91 4.96 16.76
C THR A 119 -7.82 4.12 17.65
N ALA A 120 -7.48 2.86 17.82
CA ALA A 120 -8.11 1.91 18.73
C ALA A 120 -7.31 1.79 20.04
N SER A 121 -7.87 1.11 21.05
CA SER A 121 -7.20 0.96 22.34
C SER A 121 -5.91 0.11 22.29
N ASP A 122 -5.77 -0.74 21.26
CA ASP A 122 -4.66 -1.71 21.12
C ASP A 122 -3.98 -1.67 19.75
N GLY A 123 -4.19 -0.59 18.96
CA GLY A 123 -3.58 -0.45 17.65
C GLY A 123 -4.22 0.64 16.81
N TYR A 124 -3.96 0.58 15.51
CA TYR A 124 -4.47 1.55 14.55
C TYR A 124 -5.12 0.83 13.38
N ILE A 125 -6.15 1.45 12.82
CA ILE A 125 -6.74 1.02 11.55
C ILE A 125 -6.61 2.19 10.57
N GLN A 126 -5.92 1.95 9.48
CA GLN A 126 -5.88 2.88 8.35
C GLN A 126 -7.06 2.57 7.43
N LEU A 127 -8.08 3.39 7.51
CA LEU A 127 -9.29 3.30 6.69
C LEU A 127 -9.02 3.92 5.31
N LEU A 128 -9.54 3.28 4.28
CA LEU A 128 -9.49 3.73 2.90
C LEU A 128 -10.92 3.93 2.35
N PRO A 129 -11.11 4.74 1.30
CA PRO A 129 -12.44 5.01 0.75
C PRO A 129 -13.19 3.73 0.38
N GLY A 130 -14.46 3.66 0.78
CA GLY A 130 -15.33 2.51 0.57
C GLY A 130 -15.42 1.56 1.76
N ASP A 131 -14.64 1.76 2.82
CA ASP A 131 -14.79 1.03 4.09
C ASP A 131 -16.01 1.54 4.87
N ASP A 132 -16.76 0.65 5.52
CA ASP A 132 -17.95 1.01 6.30
C ASP A 132 -17.64 1.99 7.47
N LEU A 133 -16.43 2.01 7.97
CA LEU A 133 -15.99 2.95 9.02
C LEU A 133 -15.34 4.21 8.47
N TYR A 134 -15.22 4.35 7.14
CA TYR A 134 -14.60 5.51 6.54
C TYR A 134 -15.52 6.73 6.70
N PRO A 135 -15.01 7.90 7.16
CA PRO A 135 -15.84 9.07 7.39
C PRO A 135 -16.42 9.63 6.09
N GLU A 136 -17.66 10.13 6.14
CA GLU A 136 -18.33 10.78 5.00
C GLU A 136 -17.60 12.05 4.54
N ASP A 137 -16.99 12.78 5.49
CA ASP A 137 -16.28 14.04 5.23
C ASP A 137 -14.84 13.97 5.75
N PRO A 138 -13.93 13.28 5.04
CA PRO A 138 -12.54 13.18 5.44
C PRO A 138 -11.80 14.52 5.29
N ASP A 139 -10.85 14.77 6.18
CA ASP A 139 -10.08 16.01 6.20
C ASP A 139 -9.00 16.02 5.10
N TYR A 140 -9.37 16.42 3.90
CA TYR A 140 -8.45 16.53 2.76
C TYR A 140 -7.40 17.64 2.93
N THR A 141 -7.72 18.69 3.69
CA THR A 141 -6.85 19.87 3.83
C THR A 141 -5.86 19.75 4.99
N GLY A 142 -6.19 18.95 5.99
CA GLY A 142 -5.42 18.85 7.23
C GLY A 142 -5.77 19.94 8.26
N GLU A 143 -6.84 20.70 8.02
CA GLU A 143 -7.23 21.82 8.88
C GLU A 143 -8.08 21.38 10.07
N LYS A 144 -8.87 20.32 9.90
CA LYS A 144 -9.84 19.86 10.91
C LYS A 144 -9.21 19.31 12.18
N LYS A 145 -7.95 18.89 12.13
CA LYS A 145 -7.19 18.28 13.24
C LYS A 145 -7.94 17.19 14.02
N THR A 146 -8.98 16.63 13.43
CA THR A 146 -9.81 15.61 14.08
C THR A 146 -9.10 14.27 13.99
N ILE A 147 -8.73 13.72 15.13
CA ILE A 147 -8.21 12.36 15.22
C ILE A 147 -9.41 11.45 15.50
N MET A 148 -9.66 10.51 14.62
CA MET A 148 -10.63 9.45 14.91
C MET A 148 -10.04 8.50 15.94
N SER A 149 -10.70 8.38 17.09
CA SER A 149 -10.27 7.49 18.17
C SER A 149 -11.47 6.82 18.84
N THR A 150 -11.22 5.65 19.40
CA THR A 150 -12.22 4.86 20.12
C THR A 150 -11.55 4.02 21.20
N ASP A 151 -12.29 3.72 22.28
CA ASP A 151 -11.84 2.81 23.35
C ASP A 151 -12.00 1.32 22.98
N LYS A 152 -12.64 1.03 21.83
CA LYS A 152 -12.78 -0.35 21.34
C LYS A 152 -11.42 -0.92 20.93
N LYS A 153 -11.30 -2.25 21.00
CA LYS A 153 -10.15 -2.96 20.45
C LYS A 153 -10.27 -3.11 18.94
N VAL A 154 -9.13 -3.31 18.28
CA VAL A 154 -9.08 -3.60 16.85
C VAL A 154 -9.97 -4.80 16.51
N GLU A 155 -9.94 -5.86 17.33
CA GLU A 155 -10.75 -7.05 17.11
C GLU A 155 -12.27 -6.78 17.08
N ASP A 156 -12.75 -5.88 17.93
CA ASP A 156 -14.16 -5.49 17.97
C ASP A 156 -14.53 -4.67 16.74
N LEU A 157 -13.66 -3.73 16.34
CA LEU A 157 -13.82 -2.95 15.12
C LEU A 157 -13.82 -3.80 13.85
N MET A 158 -13.13 -4.96 13.86
CA MET A 158 -13.15 -5.91 12.76
C MET A 158 -14.45 -6.71 12.66
N LYS A 159 -15.30 -6.67 13.69
CA LYS A 159 -16.65 -7.25 13.69
C LYS A 159 -17.70 -6.22 13.24
N GLU A 160 -17.33 -4.95 13.16
CA GLU A 160 -18.23 -3.87 12.74
C GLU A 160 -18.17 -3.66 11.24
N GLY A 161 -19.35 -3.62 10.63
CA GLY A 161 -19.49 -3.47 9.18
C GLY A 161 -19.32 -4.79 8.42
N SER A 162 -19.54 -4.70 7.14
CA SER A 162 -19.45 -5.83 6.19
C SER A 162 -18.53 -5.52 5.00
N VAL A 163 -18.28 -4.24 4.75
CA VAL A 163 -17.42 -3.77 3.67
C VAL A 163 -16.11 -3.24 4.23
N PHE A 164 -15.04 -3.90 3.84
CA PHE A 164 -13.70 -3.61 4.33
C PHE A 164 -12.81 -3.05 3.23
N HIS A 165 -12.14 -1.96 3.56
CA HIS A 165 -11.04 -1.41 2.81
C HIS A 165 -10.08 -0.76 3.79
N ARG A 166 -9.35 -1.61 4.53
CA ARG A 166 -8.55 -1.18 5.68
C ARG A 166 -7.24 -1.92 5.83
N ILE A 167 -6.28 -1.23 6.44
CA ILE A 167 -5.02 -1.81 6.88
C ILE A 167 -4.98 -1.74 8.40
N VAL A 168 -4.93 -2.88 9.05
CA VAL A 168 -4.78 -3.00 10.50
C VAL A 168 -3.30 -2.94 10.84
N ILE A 169 -2.94 -2.11 11.82
CA ILE A 169 -1.57 -1.84 12.25
C ILE A 169 -1.51 -2.07 13.76
N LYS A 170 -1.08 -3.24 14.18
CA LYS A 170 -0.85 -3.51 15.61
C LYS A 170 0.48 -2.93 16.09
N ASN A 171 1.50 -3.00 15.24
CA ASN A 171 2.80 -2.36 15.43
C ASN A 171 3.52 -2.29 14.08
N ILE A 172 4.75 -1.74 14.07
CA ILE A 172 5.54 -1.51 12.88
C ILE A 172 5.86 -2.77 12.05
N ASN A 173 5.82 -3.95 12.68
CA ASN A 173 6.12 -5.24 12.06
C ASN A 173 4.87 -6.13 11.91
N ASN A 174 3.70 -5.63 12.29
CA ASN A 174 2.47 -6.39 12.28
C ASN A 174 1.38 -5.62 11.56
N LEU A 175 1.26 -5.89 10.26
CA LEU A 175 0.28 -5.32 9.35
C LEU A 175 -0.66 -6.41 8.85
N ALA A 176 -1.93 -6.06 8.67
CA ALA A 176 -2.89 -6.92 8.00
C ALA A 176 -3.78 -6.10 7.06
N VAL A 177 -4.03 -6.61 5.87
CA VAL A 177 -4.87 -5.97 4.85
C VAL A 177 -6.19 -6.72 4.76
N TYR A 178 -7.29 -5.98 4.81
CA TYR A 178 -8.66 -6.49 4.66
C TYR A 178 -9.39 -5.65 3.61
N VAL A 179 -9.73 -6.27 2.48
CA VAL A 179 -10.35 -5.58 1.34
C VAL A 179 -11.37 -6.49 0.66
N ASN A 180 -12.62 -6.06 0.62
CA ASN A 180 -13.69 -6.72 -0.13
C ASN A 180 -14.56 -5.75 -0.94
N ILE A 181 -14.08 -4.52 -1.13
CA ILE A 181 -14.75 -3.55 -2.01
C ILE A 181 -14.69 -4.00 -3.47
N GLN A 182 -15.59 -3.45 -4.30
CA GLN A 182 -15.49 -3.60 -5.76
C GLN A 182 -14.39 -2.68 -6.31
N PRO A 183 -13.32 -3.22 -6.93
CA PRO A 183 -12.27 -2.39 -7.48
C PRO A 183 -12.77 -1.56 -8.67
N LYS A 184 -12.27 -0.31 -8.79
CA LYS A 184 -12.53 0.58 -9.93
C LYS A 184 -11.35 0.56 -10.90
N TYR A 185 -11.56 1.11 -12.12
CA TYR A 185 -10.51 1.29 -13.13
C TYR A 185 -9.75 -0.01 -13.46
N LYS A 186 -10.45 -1.13 -13.51
CA LYS A 186 -9.86 -2.47 -13.72
C LYS A 186 -8.72 -2.80 -12.74
N HIS A 187 -8.71 -2.15 -11.59
CA HIS A 187 -7.83 -2.55 -10.49
C HIS A 187 -8.23 -3.92 -9.95
N MET A 188 -7.32 -4.51 -9.19
CA MET A 188 -7.64 -5.69 -8.38
C MET A 188 -7.37 -5.40 -6.91
N ASN A 189 -8.15 -6.05 -6.04
CA ASN A 189 -7.92 -5.99 -4.62
C ASN A 189 -6.62 -6.70 -4.24
N PRO A 190 -5.92 -6.27 -3.19
CA PRO A 190 -4.79 -7.01 -2.64
C PRO A 190 -5.25 -8.36 -2.07
N LEU A 191 -4.34 -9.32 -2.00
CA LEU A 191 -4.55 -10.50 -1.17
C LEU A 191 -4.66 -10.06 0.28
N MET A 192 -5.61 -10.64 1.01
CA MET A 192 -5.75 -10.41 2.45
C MET A 192 -4.64 -11.15 3.20
N ILE A 193 -3.58 -10.43 3.53
CA ILE A 193 -2.40 -10.96 4.22
C ILE A 193 -2.35 -10.37 5.63
N ASN A 194 -2.14 -11.24 6.61
CA ASN A 194 -1.92 -10.87 8.00
C ASN A 194 -0.52 -11.35 8.43
N THR A 195 0.36 -10.42 8.77
CA THR A 195 1.75 -10.74 9.15
C THR A 195 1.91 -11.11 10.62
N GLY A 196 0.87 -10.92 11.43
CA GLY A 196 0.86 -11.28 12.86
C GLY A 196 0.38 -12.68 13.16
N CYS A 197 -0.04 -13.46 12.15
CA CYS A 197 -0.48 -14.83 12.33
C CYS A 197 0.63 -15.79 11.89
N SER A 198 1.03 -16.70 12.79
CA SER A 198 2.02 -17.74 12.52
C SER A 198 1.48 -18.90 11.65
N ASP A 199 0.23 -18.81 11.20
CA ASP A 199 -0.44 -19.87 10.45
C ASP A 199 -0.40 -19.63 8.93
N TYR A 200 0.80 -19.65 8.33
CA TYR A 200 0.96 -19.87 6.90
C TYR A 200 1.62 -21.23 6.63
N SER A 201 0.99 -22.29 7.09
CA SER A 201 1.22 -23.61 6.53
C SER A 201 -0.05 -24.03 5.79
N SER A 202 0.03 -24.05 4.46
CA SER A 202 -0.94 -24.54 3.51
C SER A 202 -1.74 -23.48 2.73
N ARG A 203 -1.09 -22.96 1.69
CA ARG A 203 -1.64 -22.76 0.34
C ARG A 203 -0.66 -21.91 -0.50
N LEU A 204 0.37 -22.55 -0.97
CA LEU A 204 1.08 -22.23 -2.20
C LEU A 204 0.96 -23.43 -3.11
#